data_92466598bafac71ba66fc57f4cac737e
#
_entry.id   92466598bafac71ba66fc57f4cac737e
#
_cell.length_a   1.000
_cell.length_b   1.000
_cell.length_c   1.000
_cell.angle_alpha   90.00
_cell.angle_beta   90.00
_cell.angle_gamma   90.00
#
_symmetry.space_group_name_H-M   'P 1'
#
loop_
_entity.id
_entity.type
_entity.pdbx_description
1 polymer ?
#
loop_
_entity_poly.entity_id
_entity_poly.type
_entity_poly.pdbx_seq_one_letter_code
_entity_poly.pdbx_strand_id
1 'polypeptide(L)'
;MKSVKIGFIGGGNMGGAMIEALWRAQPDEANSGRNSAEEGRKFSGRSEARGTENLVQTDKNASPREYEKKAKFEILACARSKNEALRQRFGIKIAASETDLAREADAVVLATKPASYEAILRLIAPELAGKILLLLAPNFDIKRARQIVGEGVYIARAMPNIAACIGASATALCFDVGFSEAKKETVREIIAKIGKIYEIDETGFAAFTGITGSLPAYACAFIEAAADAGVRGGLPRQLCYDAVAAAVEGTARLIQSGKHPAALKDEVCSPAGTTIEGLAELEKGGFRGALMDAVAACIAKARG
;
A
#
# COMPACT_ATOMS: atom_id res chain seq x y z
N MET A 1 -24.88 9.52 7.33
CA MET A 1 -24.10 9.58 6.06
C MET A 1 -24.42 8.33 5.26
N LYS A 2 -24.56 8.43 3.93
CA LYS A 2 -24.79 7.26 3.08
C LYS A 2 -23.49 6.45 3.02
N SER A 3 -23.54 5.12 3.25
CA SER A 3 -22.34 4.27 3.10
C SER A 3 -21.93 4.20 1.63
N VAL A 4 -20.62 4.18 1.38
CA VAL A 4 -20.07 4.01 0.03
C VAL A 4 -19.86 2.53 -0.22
N LYS A 5 -20.42 2.02 -1.31
CA LYS A 5 -20.24 0.62 -1.74
C LYS A 5 -18.98 0.48 -2.58
N ILE A 6 -18.01 -0.28 -2.07
CA ILE A 6 -16.74 -0.53 -2.75
C ILE A 6 -16.72 -1.98 -3.26
N GLY A 7 -16.68 -2.13 -4.58
CA GLY A 7 -16.60 -3.42 -5.24
C GLY A 7 -15.17 -3.79 -5.63
N PHE A 8 -14.66 -4.92 -5.18
CA PHE A 8 -13.34 -5.44 -5.55
C PHE A 8 -13.46 -6.53 -6.61
N ILE A 9 -12.98 -6.28 -7.80
CA ILE A 9 -12.80 -7.30 -8.84
C ILE A 9 -11.39 -7.87 -8.69
N GLY A 10 -11.30 -9.09 -8.17
CA GLY A 10 -10.06 -9.78 -7.83
C GLY A 10 -9.74 -9.78 -6.34
N GLY A 11 -9.48 -10.97 -5.79
CA GLY A 11 -9.12 -11.22 -4.39
C GLY A 11 -7.68 -11.74 -4.22
N GLY A 12 -6.78 -11.31 -5.11
CA GLY A 12 -5.34 -11.64 -5.02
C GLY A 12 -4.66 -10.95 -3.83
N ASN A 13 -3.31 -10.96 -3.80
CA ASN A 13 -2.56 -10.39 -2.68
C ASN A 13 -2.95 -8.93 -2.40
N MET A 14 -3.02 -8.08 -3.44
CA MET A 14 -3.35 -6.68 -3.26
C MET A 14 -4.83 -6.44 -2.95
N GLY A 15 -5.74 -7.05 -3.73
CA GLY A 15 -7.19 -6.92 -3.46
C GLY A 15 -7.57 -7.46 -2.08
N GLY A 16 -7.01 -8.61 -1.68
CA GLY A 16 -7.21 -9.18 -0.35
C GLY A 16 -6.66 -8.28 0.77
N ALA A 17 -5.49 -7.69 0.59
CA ALA A 17 -4.90 -6.76 1.55
C ALA A 17 -5.75 -5.50 1.75
N MET A 18 -6.25 -4.92 0.65
CA MET A 18 -7.12 -3.75 0.72
C MET A 18 -8.47 -4.07 1.37
N ILE A 19 -9.07 -5.21 1.02
CA ILE A 19 -10.32 -5.68 1.65
C ILE A 19 -10.11 -5.83 3.16
N GLU A 20 -9.03 -6.48 3.60
CA GLU A 20 -8.71 -6.66 5.01
C GLU A 20 -8.51 -5.32 5.74
N ALA A 21 -7.76 -4.41 5.17
CA ALA A 21 -7.52 -3.09 5.76
C ALA A 21 -8.81 -2.28 5.90
N LEU A 22 -9.65 -2.25 4.87
CA LEU A 22 -10.96 -1.59 4.91
C LEU A 22 -11.91 -2.25 5.91
N TRP A 23 -11.90 -3.57 6.00
CA TRP A 23 -12.72 -4.32 6.96
C TRP A 23 -12.31 -4.04 8.40
N ARG A 24 -11.00 -4.01 8.70
CA ARG A 24 -10.45 -3.68 10.04
C ARG A 24 -10.73 -2.24 10.45
N ALA A 25 -10.86 -1.33 9.49
CA ALA A 25 -11.14 0.09 9.74
C ALA A 25 -12.64 0.38 10.00
N GLN A 26 -13.51 -0.63 9.94
CA GLN A 26 -14.92 -0.46 10.29
C GLN A 26 -15.12 -0.40 11.82
N PRO A 27 -16.09 0.37 12.32
CA PRO A 27 -16.42 0.39 13.76
C PRO A 27 -16.81 -1.00 14.27
N ASP A 28 -16.48 -1.29 15.54
CA ASP A 28 -16.68 -2.60 16.20
C ASP A 28 -18.12 -3.15 16.18
N GLU A 29 -19.12 -2.29 16.01
CA GLU A 29 -20.52 -2.72 15.87
C GLU A 29 -20.79 -3.64 14.66
N ALA A 30 -19.98 -3.53 13.60
CA ALA A 30 -20.05 -4.43 12.45
C ALA A 30 -19.31 -5.76 12.68
N ASN A 31 -18.43 -5.82 13.68
CA ASN A 31 -17.56 -6.94 14.03
C ASN A 31 -18.03 -7.76 15.23
N SER A 32 -19.03 -7.33 15.98
CA SER A 32 -19.43 -7.92 17.27
C SER A 32 -19.99 -9.35 17.23
N GLY A 33 -20.08 -9.97 16.07
CA GLY A 33 -20.64 -11.30 15.89
C GLY A 33 -19.66 -12.47 15.74
N ARG A 34 -18.31 -12.27 15.71
CA ARG A 34 -17.38 -13.31 15.26
C ARG A 34 -16.01 -13.41 15.94
N ASN A 35 -15.85 -12.92 17.15
CA ASN A 35 -14.58 -13.08 17.91
C ASN A 35 -14.63 -14.29 18.84
N SER A 36 -14.46 -15.52 18.32
CA SER A 36 -14.19 -16.70 19.16
C SER A 36 -13.19 -17.72 18.59
N ALA A 37 -12.44 -17.40 17.52
CA ALA A 37 -11.58 -18.41 16.89
C ALA A 37 -10.12 -18.03 16.60
N GLU A 38 -9.65 -16.82 16.91
CA GLU A 38 -8.25 -16.43 16.65
C GLU A 38 -7.58 -15.66 17.81
N GLU A 39 -7.71 -16.14 19.05
CA GLU A 39 -6.79 -15.79 20.14
C GLU A 39 -5.59 -16.74 20.13
N GLY A 40 -4.59 -16.47 19.31
CA GLY A 40 -3.43 -17.37 19.20
C GLY A 40 -2.14 -16.75 18.66
N ARG A 41 -2.09 -15.45 18.35
CA ARG A 41 -0.81 -14.76 18.06
C ARG A 41 -0.80 -13.37 18.69
N LYS A 42 -0.47 -13.33 19.98
CA LYS A 42 -0.14 -12.07 20.65
C LYS A 42 1.20 -11.56 20.13
N PHE A 43 1.17 -10.58 19.25
CA PHE A 43 2.27 -9.64 19.14
C PHE A 43 2.15 -8.68 20.35
N SER A 44 2.90 -8.97 21.41
CA SER A 44 3.04 -8.07 22.54
C SER A 44 3.98 -6.93 22.17
N GLY A 45 3.40 -5.81 21.78
CA GLY A 45 4.12 -4.60 21.45
C GLY A 45 3.20 -3.39 21.54
N ARG A 46 2.60 -3.15 22.72
CA ARG A 46 2.04 -1.84 23.05
C ARG A 46 3.19 -0.93 23.44
N SER A 47 3.57 0.00 22.58
CA SER A 47 4.22 1.24 23.00
C SER A 47 3.23 2.39 22.81
N GLU A 48 2.75 2.92 23.92
CA GLU A 48 2.03 4.19 23.99
C GLU A 48 3.01 5.30 23.56
N ALA A 49 2.86 5.84 22.38
CA ALA A 49 3.57 7.02 21.96
C ALA A 49 2.77 8.25 22.40
N ARG A 50 3.14 8.85 23.55
CA ARG A 50 2.80 10.22 23.93
C ARG A 50 3.60 11.20 23.08
N GLY A 51 2.86 12.09 22.41
CA GLY A 51 3.16 13.50 22.18
C GLY A 51 4.46 13.87 21.45
N THR A 52 4.37 14.24 20.19
CA THR A 52 5.05 15.42 19.66
C THR A 52 4.11 16.11 18.68
N GLU A 53 3.45 17.15 19.17
CA GLU A 53 2.82 18.17 18.33
C GLU A 53 3.92 19.09 17.78
N ASN A 54 3.65 19.59 16.55
CA ASN A 54 4.32 20.64 15.82
C ASN A 54 5.55 20.24 14.99
N LEU A 55 5.27 19.97 13.71
CA LEU A 55 5.90 20.63 12.56
C LEU A 55 5.20 20.14 11.29
N VAL A 56 4.23 20.93 10.84
CA VAL A 56 3.55 20.70 9.57
C VAL A 56 3.58 21.97 8.76
N GLN A 57 4.02 21.84 7.55
CA GLN A 57 3.46 22.64 6.44
C GLN A 57 3.60 21.83 5.17
N THR A 58 2.48 21.19 4.77
CA THR A 58 1.83 21.32 3.46
C THR A 58 0.59 20.45 3.49
N ASP A 59 -0.60 21.02 3.26
CA ASP A 59 -1.93 20.42 3.27
C ASP A 59 -2.20 19.30 2.25
N LYS A 60 -1.17 18.81 1.57
CA LYS A 60 -1.28 17.71 0.59
C LYS A 60 -0.85 16.34 1.12
N ASN A 61 -0.46 16.25 2.39
CA ASN A 61 0.00 15.01 3.03
C ASN A 61 -0.72 14.78 4.36
N ALA A 62 -2.05 14.79 4.36
CA ALA A 62 -2.85 14.51 5.54
C ALA A 62 -2.44 13.16 6.17
N SER A 63 -2.27 13.15 7.49
CA SER A 63 -1.92 11.92 8.21
C SER A 63 -3.10 10.94 8.21
N PRO A 64 -2.88 9.63 8.31
CA PRO A 64 -3.94 8.61 8.36
C PRO A 64 -5.02 8.90 9.43
N ARG A 65 -4.70 9.61 10.49
CA ARG A 65 -5.62 9.93 11.62
C ARG A 65 -6.76 10.89 11.26
N GLU A 66 -6.63 11.72 10.24
CA GLU A 66 -7.70 12.63 9.81
C GLU A 66 -8.83 11.93 9.05
N TYR A 67 -8.54 10.79 8.43
CA TYR A 67 -9.50 9.98 7.68
C TYR A 67 -10.20 8.90 8.52
N GLU A 68 -9.84 8.73 9.79
CA GLU A 68 -10.37 7.65 10.65
C GLU A 68 -11.86 7.78 10.99
N LYS A 69 -12.50 8.94 10.78
CA LYS A 69 -13.81 9.23 11.37
C LYS A 69 -14.99 9.38 10.43
N LYS A 70 -14.85 9.28 9.09
CA LYS A 70 -15.90 9.80 8.20
C LYS A 70 -16.65 8.83 7.30
N ALA A 71 -16.12 7.72 6.84
CA ALA A 71 -16.84 6.88 5.89
C ALA A 71 -17.15 5.47 6.42
N LYS A 72 -18.43 5.11 6.35
CA LYS A 72 -18.85 3.71 6.50
C LYS A 72 -18.78 3.08 5.11
N PHE A 73 -17.92 2.09 4.93
CA PHE A 73 -17.80 1.36 3.67
C PHE A 73 -18.60 0.07 3.71
N GLU A 74 -19.29 -0.23 2.63
CA GLU A 74 -19.87 -1.54 2.36
C GLU A 74 -19.00 -2.24 1.31
N ILE A 75 -18.42 -3.39 1.65
CA ILE A 75 -17.45 -4.08 0.81
C ILE A 75 -18.12 -5.21 0.05
N LEU A 76 -17.96 -5.21 -1.27
CA LEU A 76 -18.36 -6.28 -2.16
C LEU A 76 -17.12 -6.88 -2.84
N ALA A 77 -17.13 -8.17 -3.15
CA ALA A 77 -16.05 -8.79 -3.90
C ALA A 77 -16.59 -9.74 -5.00
N CYS A 78 -15.82 -9.84 -6.07
CA CYS A 78 -15.95 -10.87 -7.09
C CYS A 78 -14.54 -11.38 -7.44
N ALA A 79 -14.24 -12.63 -7.10
CA ALA A 79 -12.93 -13.24 -7.33
C ALA A 79 -13.10 -14.70 -7.79
N ARG A 80 -12.34 -15.11 -8.81
CA ARG A 80 -12.50 -16.45 -9.45
C ARG A 80 -12.39 -17.62 -8.47
N SER A 81 -11.47 -17.57 -7.49
CA SER A 81 -11.16 -18.74 -6.62
C SER A 81 -11.15 -18.41 -5.13
N LYS A 82 -11.39 -17.16 -4.73
CA LYS A 82 -11.28 -16.73 -3.33
C LYS A 82 -12.58 -16.21 -2.72
N ASN A 83 -13.69 -16.28 -3.45
CA ASN A 83 -14.98 -15.77 -3.00
C ASN A 83 -15.41 -16.35 -1.65
N GLU A 84 -15.33 -17.67 -1.50
CA GLU A 84 -15.74 -18.34 -0.27
C GLU A 84 -14.82 -18.00 0.90
N ALA A 85 -13.51 -17.97 0.70
CA ALA A 85 -12.55 -17.58 1.73
C ALA A 85 -12.74 -16.11 2.19
N LEU A 86 -13.04 -15.19 1.26
CA LEU A 86 -13.35 -13.81 1.57
C LEU A 86 -14.66 -13.67 2.35
N ARG A 87 -15.69 -14.45 1.96
CA ARG A 87 -16.97 -14.48 2.68
C ARG A 87 -16.79 -14.98 4.11
N GLN A 88 -16.11 -16.11 4.27
CA GLN A 88 -15.92 -16.74 5.58
C GLN A 88 -15.05 -15.87 6.51
N ARG A 89 -13.97 -15.28 5.96
CA ARG A 89 -13.04 -14.49 6.76
C ARG A 89 -13.58 -13.12 7.15
N PHE A 90 -14.23 -12.41 6.23
CA PHE A 90 -14.61 -11.02 6.42
C PHE A 90 -16.12 -10.77 6.47
N GLY A 91 -16.95 -11.77 6.18
CA GLY A 91 -18.41 -11.62 6.15
C GLY A 91 -18.94 -10.69 5.08
N ILE A 92 -18.10 -10.36 4.07
CA ILE A 92 -18.45 -9.44 2.99
C ILE A 92 -19.36 -10.06 1.95
N LYS A 93 -20.10 -9.23 1.24
CA LYS A 93 -20.98 -9.66 0.16
C LYS A 93 -20.15 -10.10 -1.05
N ILE A 94 -20.49 -11.27 -1.60
CA ILE A 94 -19.90 -11.75 -2.85
C ILE A 94 -20.92 -11.56 -3.98
N ALA A 95 -20.53 -10.83 -5.01
CA ALA A 95 -21.33 -10.63 -6.21
C ALA A 95 -21.27 -11.88 -7.11
N ALA A 96 -22.36 -12.15 -7.85
CA ALA A 96 -22.45 -13.30 -8.73
C ALA A 96 -21.55 -13.17 -9.97
N SER A 97 -21.33 -11.95 -10.44
CA SER A 97 -20.46 -11.63 -11.57
C SER A 97 -19.76 -10.28 -11.38
N GLU A 98 -18.74 -10.01 -12.21
CA GLU A 98 -18.09 -8.69 -12.28
C GLU A 98 -19.07 -7.59 -12.70
N THR A 99 -20.02 -7.90 -13.58
CA THR A 99 -21.07 -6.96 -14.02
C THR A 99 -22.04 -6.64 -12.89
N ASP A 100 -22.49 -7.63 -12.12
CA ASP A 100 -23.37 -7.40 -10.97
C ASP A 100 -22.66 -6.60 -9.88
N LEU A 101 -21.39 -6.87 -9.64
CA LEU A 101 -20.57 -6.08 -8.74
C LEU A 101 -20.49 -4.62 -9.22
N ALA A 102 -20.16 -4.39 -10.50
CA ALA A 102 -20.03 -3.05 -11.06
C ALA A 102 -21.36 -2.28 -11.04
N ARG A 103 -22.49 -2.98 -11.25
CA ARG A 103 -23.83 -2.37 -11.15
C ARG A 103 -24.14 -1.89 -9.75
N GLU A 104 -23.80 -2.67 -8.73
CA GLU A 104 -24.12 -2.36 -7.33
C GLU A 104 -23.16 -1.38 -6.66
N ALA A 105 -21.86 -1.39 -7.03
CA ALA A 105 -20.83 -0.57 -6.41
C ALA A 105 -20.90 0.91 -6.80
N ASP A 106 -20.54 1.81 -5.88
CA ASP A 106 -20.30 3.24 -6.15
C ASP A 106 -18.84 3.45 -6.62
N ALA A 107 -17.90 2.62 -6.14
CA ALA A 107 -16.51 2.59 -6.55
C ALA A 107 -16.07 1.15 -6.86
N VAL A 108 -15.47 0.93 -8.02
CA VAL A 108 -14.94 -0.37 -8.45
C VAL A 108 -13.43 -0.35 -8.40
N VAL A 109 -12.84 -1.25 -7.63
CA VAL A 109 -11.39 -1.47 -7.53
C VAL A 109 -11.00 -2.67 -8.38
N LEU A 110 -10.20 -2.44 -9.42
CA LEU A 110 -9.71 -3.49 -10.29
C LEU A 110 -8.37 -4.03 -9.78
N ALA A 111 -8.44 -5.15 -9.05
CA ALA A 111 -7.31 -5.78 -8.35
C ALA A 111 -6.92 -7.16 -8.93
N THR A 112 -7.11 -7.35 -10.23
CA THR A 112 -6.75 -8.57 -10.97
C THR A 112 -5.32 -8.45 -11.55
N LYS A 113 -4.87 -9.49 -12.25
CA LYS A 113 -3.63 -9.40 -13.03
C LYS A 113 -3.82 -8.46 -14.23
N PRO A 114 -2.79 -7.68 -14.63
CA PRO A 114 -2.87 -6.70 -15.73
C PRO A 114 -3.43 -7.27 -17.04
N ALA A 115 -3.05 -8.49 -17.39
CA ALA A 115 -3.52 -9.18 -18.61
C ALA A 115 -5.06 -9.36 -18.68
N SER A 116 -5.76 -9.29 -17.55
CA SER A 116 -7.23 -9.42 -17.51
C SER A 116 -7.95 -8.08 -17.57
N TYR A 117 -7.24 -6.95 -17.45
CA TYR A 117 -7.84 -5.63 -17.30
C TYR A 117 -8.75 -5.26 -18.46
N GLU A 118 -8.26 -5.38 -19.69
CA GLU A 118 -9.01 -4.97 -20.87
C GLU A 118 -10.33 -5.75 -21.03
N ALA A 119 -10.27 -7.08 -20.87
CA ALA A 119 -11.45 -7.93 -20.97
C ALA A 119 -12.49 -7.59 -19.88
N ILE A 120 -12.04 -7.40 -18.65
CA ILE A 120 -12.94 -7.04 -17.53
C ILE A 120 -13.51 -5.64 -17.75
N LEU A 121 -12.70 -4.65 -18.13
CA LEU A 121 -13.18 -3.29 -18.37
C LEU A 121 -14.22 -3.24 -19.48
N ARG A 122 -14.02 -3.96 -20.61
CA ARG A 122 -15.05 -4.07 -21.67
C ARG A 122 -16.36 -4.67 -21.17
N LEU A 123 -16.26 -5.68 -20.30
CA LEU A 123 -17.42 -6.35 -19.72
C LEU A 123 -18.24 -5.43 -18.80
N ILE A 124 -17.57 -4.65 -17.94
CA ILE A 124 -18.24 -3.82 -16.93
C ILE A 124 -18.49 -2.37 -17.36
N ALA A 125 -17.93 -1.93 -18.49
CA ALA A 125 -18.04 -0.54 -18.96
C ALA A 125 -19.47 0.02 -18.97
N PRO A 126 -20.52 -0.73 -19.41
CA PRO A 126 -21.90 -0.24 -19.38
C PRO A 126 -22.42 0.13 -17.99
N GLU A 127 -21.86 -0.46 -16.94
CA GLU A 127 -22.30 -0.29 -15.55
C GLU A 127 -21.50 0.79 -14.79
N LEU A 128 -20.49 1.42 -15.43
CA LEU A 128 -19.55 2.33 -14.75
C LEU A 128 -19.95 3.82 -14.85
N ALA A 129 -20.98 4.18 -15.61
CA ALA A 129 -21.37 5.58 -15.77
C ALA A 129 -21.63 6.28 -14.41
N GLY A 130 -20.97 7.42 -14.19
CA GLY A 130 -21.04 8.19 -12.94
C GLY A 130 -20.30 7.59 -11.74
N LYS A 131 -19.65 6.44 -11.87
CA LYS A 131 -18.97 5.73 -10.79
C LYS A 131 -17.45 5.96 -10.80
N ILE A 132 -16.81 5.60 -9.69
CA ILE A 132 -15.36 5.62 -9.56
C ILE A 132 -14.80 4.27 -10.02
N LEU A 133 -13.78 4.32 -10.88
CA LEU A 133 -12.96 3.18 -11.27
C LEU A 133 -11.54 3.40 -10.75
N LEU A 134 -11.08 2.53 -9.83
CA LEU A 134 -9.73 2.58 -9.25
C LEU A 134 -8.86 1.46 -9.84
N LEU A 135 -7.82 1.84 -10.57
CA LEU A 135 -6.87 0.94 -11.23
C LEU A 135 -5.66 0.71 -10.32
N LEU A 136 -5.24 -0.54 -10.15
CA LEU A 136 -4.06 -0.90 -9.34
C LEU A 136 -2.90 -1.50 -10.16
N ALA A 137 -3.09 -1.68 -11.47
CA ALA A 137 -2.07 -2.30 -12.31
C ALA A 137 -0.89 -1.35 -12.61
N PRO A 138 0.36 -1.81 -12.52
CA PRO A 138 1.52 -0.98 -12.82
C PRO A 138 1.57 -0.50 -14.28
N ASN A 139 1.20 -1.35 -15.24
CA ASN A 139 1.36 -1.11 -16.69
C ASN A 139 0.02 -0.87 -17.41
N PHE A 140 -0.93 -0.21 -16.73
CA PHE A 140 -2.23 0.11 -17.32
C PHE A 140 -2.58 1.54 -16.93
N ASP A 141 -2.45 2.47 -17.88
CA ASP A 141 -2.64 3.89 -17.67
C ASP A 141 -4.12 4.33 -17.77
N ILE A 142 -4.39 5.55 -17.30
CA ILE A 142 -5.71 6.16 -17.32
C ILE A 142 -6.21 6.33 -18.75
N LYS A 143 -5.34 6.74 -19.69
CA LYS A 143 -5.70 6.94 -21.09
C LYS A 143 -6.22 5.66 -21.74
N ARG A 144 -5.53 4.53 -21.51
CA ARG A 144 -5.97 3.22 -22.02
C ARG A 144 -7.31 2.79 -21.39
N ALA A 145 -7.47 3.01 -20.08
CA ALA A 145 -8.76 2.74 -19.43
C ALA A 145 -9.89 3.58 -20.02
N ARG A 146 -9.66 4.89 -20.21
CA ARG A 146 -10.62 5.84 -20.80
C ARG A 146 -11.08 5.39 -22.19
N GLN A 147 -10.18 4.91 -23.05
CA GLN A 147 -10.52 4.39 -24.37
C GLN A 147 -11.48 3.19 -24.33
N ILE A 148 -11.47 2.43 -23.23
CA ILE A 148 -12.30 1.24 -23.08
C ILE A 148 -13.65 1.57 -22.44
N VAL A 149 -13.65 2.35 -21.34
CA VAL A 149 -14.85 2.60 -20.55
C VAL A 149 -15.63 3.83 -21.00
N GLY A 150 -15.07 4.66 -21.89
CA GLY A 150 -15.69 5.87 -22.42
C GLY A 150 -15.78 7.01 -21.41
N GLU A 151 -16.55 8.02 -21.76
CA GLU A 151 -16.76 9.21 -20.95
C GLU A 151 -17.73 8.95 -19.77
N GLY A 152 -17.73 9.85 -18.78
CA GLY A 152 -18.64 9.78 -17.63
C GLY A 152 -18.21 8.81 -16.52
N VAL A 153 -17.05 8.14 -16.64
CA VAL A 153 -16.45 7.32 -15.59
C VAL A 153 -15.34 8.12 -14.91
N TYR A 154 -15.28 8.10 -13.58
CA TYR A 154 -14.22 8.76 -12.81
C TYR A 154 -13.06 7.79 -12.58
N ILE A 155 -11.99 7.93 -13.36
CA ILE A 155 -10.86 7.00 -13.34
C ILE A 155 -9.76 7.53 -12.43
N ALA A 156 -9.40 6.77 -11.41
CA ALA A 156 -8.22 7.01 -10.59
C ALA A 156 -7.24 5.84 -10.72
N ARG A 157 -5.96 6.12 -10.59
CA ARG A 157 -4.93 5.09 -10.55
C ARG A 157 -4.16 5.17 -9.25
N ALA A 158 -4.00 4.02 -8.60
CA ALA A 158 -3.21 3.90 -7.38
C ALA A 158 -2.16 2.79 -7.54
N MET A 159 -0.99 3.01 -6.94
CA MET A 159 0.09 2.02 -6.89
C MET A 159 0.51 1.78 -5.45
N PRO A 160 -0.21 0.92 -4.71
CA PRO A 160 0.18 0.49 -3.38
C PRO A 160 1.32 -0.53 -3.42
N ASN A 161 1.92 -0.82 -2.26
CA ASN A 161 2.87 -1.92 -2.08
C ASN A 161 2.33 -2.97 -1.11
N ILE A 162 3.10 -4.05 -0.89
CA ILE A 162 2.67 -5.21 -0.07
C ILE A 162 2.35 -4.83 1.39
N ALA A 163 2.94 -3.76 1.93
CA ALA A 163 2.66 -3.30 3.29
C ALA A 163 1.22 -2.77 3.48
N ALA A 164 0.42 -2.71 2.41
CA ALA A 164 -1.02 -2.49 2.48
C ALA A 164 -1.73 -3.49 3.40
N CYS A 165 -1.23 -4.73 3.51
CA CYS A 165 -1.81 -5.76 4.39
C CYS A 165 -1.77 -5.42 5.89
N ILE A 166 -0.91 -4.48 6.29
CA ILE A 166 -0.80 -3.98 7.67
C ILE A 166 -1.12 -2.47 7.77
N GLY A 167 -1.70 -1.87 6.74
CA GLY A 167 -2.03 -0.44 6.73
C GLY A 167 -0.83 0.49 6.62
N ALA A 168 0.32 0.01 6.14
CA ALA A 168 1.58 0.76 6.07
C ALA A 168 2.11 0.94 4.63
N SER A 169 1.24 0.88 3.64
CA SER A 169 1.62 1.10 2.24
C SER A 169 2.07 2.54 1.99
N ALA A 170 3.11 2.70 1.18
CA ALA A 170 3.33 3.95 0.45
C ALA A 170 2.62 3.81 -0.92
N THR A 171 1.59 4.62 -1.15
CA THR A 171 0.73 4.49 -2.32
C THR A 171 0.77 5.74 -3.18
N ALA A 172 1.24 5.61 -4.44
CA ALA A 172 1.03 6.66 -5.43
C ALA A 172 -0.45 6.74 -5.82
N LEU A 173 -0.96 7.93 -6.03
CA LEU A 173 -2.33 8.18 -6.46
C LEU A 173 -2.35 9.28 -7.51
N CYS A 174 -3.11 9.08 -8.59
CA CYS A 174 -3.47 10.15 -9.51
C CYS A 174 -4.92 10.01 -9.97
N PHE A 175 -5.45 11.10 -10.48
CA PHE A 175 -6.83 11.23 -10.93
C PHE A 175 -6.88 11.67 -12.40
N ASP A 176 -7.83 11.13 -13.13
CA ASP A 176 -8.18 11.66 -14.45
C ASP A 176 -8.84 13.05 -14.33
N VAL A 177 -8.91 13.75 -15.44
CA VAL A 177 -9.63 15.02 -15.54
C VAL A 177 -11.12 14.85 -15.21
N GLY A 178 -11.75 15.91 -14.68
CA GLY A 178 -13.18 15.90 -14.40
C GLY A 178 -13.62 15.30 -13.07
N PHE A 179 -12.70 14.83 -12.23
CA PHE A 179 -13.03 14.41 -10.86
C PHE A 179 -13.58 15.60 -10.04
N SER A 180 -14.75 15.41 -9.42
CA SER A 180 -15.19 16.32 -8.37
C SER A 180 -14.37 16.09 -7.09
N GLU A 181 -14.20 17.14 -6.27
CA GLU A 181 -13.43 17.00 -5.02
C GLU A 181 -14.06 15.97 -4.07
N ALA A 182 -15.38 15.88 -4.01
CA ALA A 182 -16.06 14.85 -3.21
C ALA A 182 -15.70 13.41 -3.62
N LYS A 183 -15.53 13.15 -4.92
CA LYS A 183 -15.13 11.83 -5.42
C LYS A 183 -13.64 11.57 -5.20
N LYS A 184 -12.78 12.59 -5.31
CA LYS A 184 -11.36 12.47 -4.93
C LYS A 184 -11.21 12.11 -3.47
N GLU A 185 -11.99 12.79 -2.61
CA GLU A 185 -11.98 12.50 -1.17
C GLU A 185 -12.39 11.06 -0.88
N THR A 186 -13.42 10.53 -1.55
CA THR A 186 -13.79 9.11 -1.43
C THR A 186 -12.63 8.18 -1.76
N VAL A 187 -11.87 8.46 -2.84
CA VAL A 187 -10.70 7.64 -3.20
C VAL A 187 -9.59 7.78 -2.17
N ARG A 188 -9.32 9.01 -1.69
CA ARG A 188 -8.33 9.25 -0.62
C ARG A 188 -8.68 8.49 0.65
N GLU A 189 -9.95 8.51 1.08
CA GLU A 189 -10.43 7.76 2.24
C GLU A 189 -10.22 6.24 2.08
N ILE A 190 -10.47 5.68 0.89
CA ILE A 190 -10.23 4.27 0.59
C ILE A 190 -8.73 3.95 0.72
N ILE A 191 -7.88 4.76 0.09
CA ILE A 191 -6.42 4.53 0.07
C ILE A 191 -5.78 4.81 1.43
N ALA A 192 -6.26 5.80 2.19
CA ALA A 192 -5.75 6.09 3.54
C ALA A 192 -5.87 4.90 4.50
N LYS A 193 -6.82 3.99 4.27
CA LYS A 193 -6.95 2.76 5.10
C LYS A 193 -5.83 1.74 4.88
N ILE A 194 -5.12 1.84 3.78
CA ILE A 194 -4.00 0.94 3.47
C ILE A 194 -2.63 1.58 3.68
N GLY A 195 -2.55 2.87 4.04
CA GLY A 195 -1.30 3.56 4.33
C GLY A 195 -1.24 5.01 3.87
N LYS A 196 -0.04 5.50 3.63
CA LYS A 196 0.24 6.89 3.25
C LYS A 196 0.02 7.12 1.75
N ILE A 197 -0.60 8.27 1.42
CA ILE A 197 -0.89 8.68 0.05
C ILE A 197 0.17 9.67 -0.45
N TYR A 198 0.58 9.49 -1.70
CA TYR A 198 1.42 10.41 -2.46
C TYR A 198 0.72 10.73 -3.78
N GLU A 199 0.05 11.89 -3.86
CA GLU A 199 -0.53 12.36 -5.12
C GLU A 199 0.58 12.85 -6.03
N ILE A 200 0.74 12.19 -7.18
CA ILE A 200 1.77 12.49 -8.17
C ILE A 200 1.18 12.39 -9.58
N ASP A 201 1.83 13.00 -10.55
CA ASP A 201 1.45 12.83 -11.96
C ASP A 201 1.64 11.36 -12.40
N GLU A 202 0.79 10.90 -13.31
CA GLU A 202 0.85 9.51 -13.80
C GLU A 202 2.22 9.16 -14.42
N THR A 203 2.91 10.11 -15.02
CA THR A 203 4.27 9.94 -15.56
C THR A 203 5.30 9.52 -14.52
N GLY A 204 5.06 9.83 -13.24
CA GLY A 204 5.89 9.46 -12.10
C GLY A 204 5.69 8.02 -11.59
N PHE A 205 4.64 7.33 -12.03
CA PHE A 205 4.27 6.01 -11.48
C PHE A 205 5.33 4.93 -11.65
N ALA A 206 6.04 4.92 -12.79
CA ALA A 206 7.12 3.95 -13.00
C ALA A 206 8.28 4.17 -12.01
N ALA A 207 8.67 5.43 -11.79
CA ALA A 207 9.70 5.77 -10.81
C ALA A 207 9.25 5.44 -9.38
N PHE A 208 8.01 5.80 -9.03
CA PHE A 208 7.44 5.49 -7.73
C PHE A 208 7.37 3.97 -7.49
N THR A 209 7.01 3.17 -8.51
CA THR A 209 7.03 1.70 -8.43
C THR A 209 8.42 1.18 -8.11
N GLY A 210 9.46 1.72 -8.74
CA GLY A 210 10.84 1.34 -8.47
C GLY A 210 11.29 1.58 -7.03
N ILE A 211 10.89 2.73 -6.45
CA ILE A 211 11.31 3.13 -5.09
C ILE A 211 10.38 2.65 -3.97
N THR A 212 9.18 2.16 -4.25
CA THR A 212 8.22 1.74 -3.21
C THR A 212 7.63 0.36 -3.45
N GLY A 213 7.33 0.01 -4.70
CA GLY A 213 6.73 -1.27 -5.04
C GLY A 213 7.69 -2.45 -4.84
N SER A 214 8.95 -2.29 -5.26
CA SER A 214 9.99 -3.31 -5.16
C SER A 214 10.82 -3.20 -3.87
N LEU A 215 10.87 -2.04 -3.23
CA LEU A 215 11.66 -1.80 -2.02
C LEU A 215 11.43 -2.82 -0.90
N PRO A 216 10.21 -3.33 -0.64
CA PRO A 216 10.02 -4.36 0.37
C PRO A 216 10.89 -5.61 0.16
N ALA A 217 11.11 -6.04 -1.09
CA ALA A 217 11.99 -7.16 -1.38
C ALA A 217 13.47 -6.82 -1.13
N TYR A 218 13.89 -5.59 -1.48
CA TYR A 218 15.26 -5.13 -1.20
C TYR A 218 15.51 -4.98 0.29
N ALA A 219 14.54 -4.47 1.04
CA ALA A 219 14.60 -4.38 2.50
C ALA A 219 14.69 -5.78 3.15
N CYS A 220 13.94 -6.77 2.65
CA CYS A 220 14.05 -8.16 3.11
C CYS A 220 15.46 -8.71 2.88
N ALA A 221 16.05 -8.51 1.70
CA ALA A 221 17.41 -8.96 1.40
C ALA A 221 18.46 -8.28 2.31
N PHE A 222 18.30 -6.97 2.57
CA PHE A 222 19.14 -6.24 3.52
C PHE A 222 19.02 -6.79 4.94
N ILE A 223 17.78 -6.99 5.43
CA ILE A 223 17.51 -7.51 6.78
C ILE A 223 18.10 -8.93 6.94
N GLU A 224 17.93 -9.78 5.93
CA GLU A 224 18.47 -11.13 5.92
C GLU A 224 19.99 -11.12 5.98
N ALA A 225 20.67 -10.34 5.14
CA ALA A 225 22.12 -10.24 5.12
C ALA A 225 22.70 -9.71 6.46
N ALA A 226 22.07 -8.68 7.04
CA ALA A 226 22.48 -8.15 8.35
C ALA A 226 22.25 -9.15 9.48
N ALA A 227 21.13 -9.90 9.44
CA ALA A 227 20.85 -10.97 10.40
C ALA A 227 21.88 -12.12 10.28
N ASP A 228 22.28 -12.50 9.07
CA ASP A 228 23.32 -13.51 8.84
C ASP A 228 24.66 -13.09 9.45
N ALA A 229 25.02 -11.82 9.32
CA ALA A 229 26.22 -11.29 9.98
C ALA A 229 26.12 -11.35 11.51
N GLY A 230 24.94 -11.08 12.09
CA GLY A 230 24.69 -11.24 13.52
C GLY A 230 24.84 -12.68 14.00
N VAL A 231 24.37 -13.64 13.20
CA VAL A 231 24.54 -15.08 13.47
C VAL A 231 26.02 -15.47 13.42
N ARG A 232 26.79 -14.96 12.46
CA ARG A 232 28.26 -15.13 12.43
C ARG A 232 28.94 -14.56 13.68
N GLY A 233 28.35 -13.51 14.28
CA GLY A 233 28.76 -12.93 15.56
C GLY A 233 28.34 -13.72 16.80
N GLY A 234 27.62 -14.85 16.65
CA GLY A 234 27.22 -15.74 17.74
C GLY A 234 25.82 -15.49 18.30
N LEU A 235 25.00 -14.63 17.69
CA LEU A 235 23.63 -14.38 18.15
C LEU A 235 22.62 -15.39 17.58
N PRO A 236 21.53 -15.70 18.30
CA PRO A 236 20.45 -16.55 17.79
C PRO A 236 19.78 -15.93 16.56
N ARG A 237 19.45 -16.73 15.54
CA ARG A 237 18.85 -16.31 14.26
C ARG A 237 17.62 -15.44 14.45
N GLN A 238 16.66 -15.88 15.26
CA GLN A 238 15.40 -15.14 15.44
C GLN A 238 15.62 -13.78 16.07
N LEU A 239 16.50 -13.69 17.06
CA LEU A 239 16.90 -12.43 17.68
C LEU A 239 17.50 -11.47 16.64
N CYS A 240 18.34 -11.97 15.73
CA CYS A 240 18.93 -11.14 14.67
C CYS A 240 17.86 -10.57 13.73
N TYR A 241 16.90 -11.36 13.28
CA TYR A 241 15.80 -10.86 12.45
C TYR A 241 14.98 -9.77 13.17
N ASP A 242 14.59 -10.03 14.41
CA ASP A 242 13.75 -9.09 15.18
C ASP A 242 14.51 -7.79 15.45
N ALA A 243 15.78 -7.86 15.85
CA ALA A 243 16.59 -6.69 16.15
C ALA A 243 16.89 -5.84 14.91
N VAL A 244 17.26 -6.47 13.78
CA VAL A 244 17.53 -5.75 12.52
C VAL A 244 16.26 -5.09 11.99
N ALA A 245 15.13 -5.80 12.00
CA ALA A 245 13.84 -5.23 11.56
C ALA A 245 13.46 -4.01 12.41
N ALA A 246 13.61 -4.08 13.74
CA ALA A 246 13.34 -2.96 14.63
C ALA A 246 14.27 -1.76 14.38
N ALA A 247 15.56 -2.01 14.12
CA ALA A 247 16.53 -0.94 13.80
C ALA A 247 16.19 -0.24 12.49
N VAL A 248 15.80 -0.99 11.44
CA VAL A 248 15.35 -0.44 10.15
C VAL A 248 14.08 0.40 10.32
N GLU A 249 13.09 -0.12 11.06
CA GLU A 249 11.85 0.61 11.35
C GLU A 249 12.15 1.92 12.09
N GLY A 250 12.97 1.88 13.16
CA GLY A 250 13.35 3.07 13.92
C GLY A 250 14.03 4.12 13.06
N THR A 251 14.95 3.72 12.19
CA THR A 251 15.64 4.60 11.25
C THR A 251 14.66 5.24 10.26
N ALA A 252 13.74 4.46 9.68
CA ALA A 252 12.71 4.98 8.79
C ALA A 252 11.80 6.01 9.48
N ARG A 253 11.42 5.77 10.73
CA ARG A 253 10.61 6.71 11.54
C ARG A 253 11.35 8.01 11.83
N LEU A 254 12.67 7.96 12.10
CA LEU A 254 13.50 9.17 12.28
C LEU A 254 13.55 10.00 11.00
N ILE A 255 13.70 9.38 9.84
CA ILE A 255 13.64 10.08 8.54
C ILE A 255 12.26 10.69 8.31
N GLN A 256 11.18 9.97 8.61
CA GLN A 256 9.80 10.47 8.49
C GLN A 256 9.50 11.63 9.45
N SER A 257 10.20 11.73 10.58
CA SER A 257 10.11 12.90 11.50
C SER A 257 10.88 14.14 11.03
N GLY A 258 11.47 14.10 9.82
CA GLY A 258 12.18 15.24 9.21
C GLY A 258 13.70 15.17 9.27
N LYS A 259 14.29 14.11 9.84
CA LYS A 259 15.76 13.93 9.79
C LYS A 259 16.22 13.68 8.36
N HIS A 260 17.24 14.41 7.92
CA HIS A 260 17.86 14.15 6.62
C HIS A 260 18.70 12.86 6.67
N PRO A 261 18.56 11.93 5.71
CA PRO A 261 19.24 10.62 5.77
C PRO A 261 20.76 10.72 5.92
N ALA A 262 21.41 11.64 5.20
CA ALA A 262 22.86 11.81 5.29
C ALA A 262 23.29 12.37 6.65
N ALA A 263 22.56 13.36 7.19
CA ALA A 263 22.85 13.91 8.52
C ALA A 263 22.66 12.85 9.61
N LEU A 264 21.57 12.05 9.54
CA LEU A 264 21.34 10.96 10.47
C LEU A 264 22.45 9.90 10.40
N LYS A 265 22.93 9.56 9.20
CA LYS A 265 24.09 8.67 9.01
C LYS A 265 25.33 9.22 9.71
N ASP A 266 25.61 10.51 9.54
CA ASP A 266 26.78 11.16 10.14
C ASP A 266 26.66 11.24 11.68
N GLU A 267 25.46 11.49 12.23
CA GLU A 267 25.19 11.44 13.68
C GLU A 267 25.51 10.06 14.30
N VAL A 268 25.30 8.96 13.56
CA VAL A 268 25.58 7.59 14.03
C VAL A 268 27.07 7.23 13.90
N CYS A 269 27.79 7.91 12.99
CA CYS A 269 29.22 7.62 12.72
C CYS A 269 30.14 8.45 13.61
N SER A 270 30.52 7.92 14.76
CA SER A 270 31.58 8.54 15.58
C SER A 270 32.97 8.36 14.95
N PRO A 271 33.92 9.32 15.18
CA PRO A 271 35.30 9.16 14.72
C PRO A 271 35.94 7.87 15.22
N ALA A 272 36.57 7.09 14.33
CA ALA A 272 37.14 5.78 14.60
C ALA A 272 36.19 4.76 15.23
N GLY A 273 34.86 4.98 15.09
CA GLY A 273 33.84 4.08 15.62
C GLY A 273 33.58 2.87 14.73
N THR A 274 32.87 1.88 15.26
CA THR A 274 32.52 0.64 14.52
C THR A 274 31.62 0.90 13.31
N THR A 275 30.76 1.93 13.38
CA THR A 275 29.82 2.25 12.30
C THR A 275 30.52 2.74 11.05
N ILE A 276 31.55 3.62 11.19
CA ILE A 276 32.26 4.14 10.02
C ILE A 276 33.09 3.06 9.33
N GLU A 277 33.67 2.10 10.08
CA GLU A 277 34.35 0.95 9.52
C GLU A 277 33.38 0.05 8.71
N GLY A 278 32.19 -0.22 9.27
CA GLY A 278 31.16 -0.98 8.55
C GLY A 278 30.69 -0.29 7.27
N LEU A 279 30.51 1.04 7.31
CA LEU A 279 30.18 1.83 6.11
C LEU A 279 31.28 1.78 5.05
N ALA A 280 32.55 1.83 5.46
CA ALA A 280 33.69 1.74 4.53
C ALA A 280 33.66 0.38 3.79
N GLU A 281 33.33 -0.71 4.44
CA GLU A 281 33.17 -2.02 3.78
C GLU A 281 31.97 -2.06 2.82
N LEU A 282 30.82 -1.42 3.17
CA LEU A 282 29.69 -1.32 2.26
C LEU A 282 30.02 -0.50 1.00
N GLU A 283 30.78 0.59 1.15
CA GLU A 283 31.23 1.40 0.00
C GLU A 283 32.20 0.62 -0.90
N LYS A 284 33.17 -0.13 -0.31
CA LYS A 284 34.04 -1.05 -1.07
C LYS A 284 33.25 -2.12 -1.84
N GLY A 285 32.15 -2.60 -1.25
CA GLY A 285 31.24 -3.54 -1.88
C GLY A 285 30.32 -2.93 -2.95
N GLY A 286 30.38 -1.63 -3.18
CA GLY A 286 29.55 -0.93 -4.18
C GLY A 286 28.07 -0.87 -3.82
N PHE A 287 27.72 -0.89 -2.54
CA PHE A 287 26.32 -0.98 -2.06
C PHE A 287 25.41 0.07 -2.70
N ARG A 288 25.84 1.32 -2.76
CA ARG A 288 25.01 2.40 -3.33
C ARG A 288 24.76 2.20 -4.82
N GLY A 289 25.82 1.87 -5.59
CA GLY A 289 25.70 1.58 -7.01
C GLY A 289 24.73 0.43 -7.28
N ALA A 290 24.91 -0.70 -6.59
CA ALA A 290 24.05 -1.86 -6.74
C ALA A 290 22.56 -1.55 -6.43
N LEU A 291 22.27 -0.76 -5.39
CA LEU A 291 20.91 -0.36 -5.06
C LEU A 291 20.31 0.57 -6.13
N MET A 292 21.10 1.55 -6.61
CA MET A 292 20.64 2.46 -7.68
C MET A 292 20.35 1.71 -8.97
N ASP A 293 21.20 0.77 -9.35
CA ASP A 293 21.04 -0.07 -10.56
C ASP A 293 19.80 -0.98 -10.45
N ALA A 294 19.57 -1.57 -9.26
CA ALA A 294 18.38 -2.38 -9.02
C ALA A 294 17.09 -1.56 -9.17
N VAL A 295 17.05 -0.34 -8.62
CA VAL A 295 15.90 0.58 -8.75
C VAL A 295 15.75 1.02 -10.21
N ALA A 296 16.84 1.35 -10.92
CA ALA A 296 16.80 1.75 -12.32
C ALA A 296 16.26 0.63 -13.22
N ALA A 297 16.71 -0.61 -13.01
CA ALA A 297 16.20 -1.78 -13.73
C ALA A 297 14.69 -1.99 -13.49
N CYS A 298 14.23 -1.80 -12.25
CA CYS A 298 12.82 -1.90 -11.91
C CYS A 298 11.99 -0.80 -12.59
N ILE A 299 12.47 0.44 -12.62
CA ILE A 299 11.83 1.57 -13.30
C ILE A 299 11.73 1.29 -14.82
N ALA A 300 12.80 0.83 -15.42
CA ALA A 300 12.81 0.47 -16.84
C ALA A 300 11.76 -0.59 -17.16
N LYS A 301 11.68 -1.64 -16.34
CA LYS A 301 10.68 -2.71 -16.49
C LYS A 301 9.24 -2.21 -16.27
N ALA A 302 9.03 -1.24 -15.39
CA ALA A 302 7.72 -0.66 -15.11
C ALA A 302 7.24 0.29 -16.22
N ARG A 303 8.11 0.76 -17.10
CA ARG A 303 7.76 1.59 -18.26
C ARG A 303 7.25 0.76 -19.44
N GLY A 304 7.57 -0.50 -19.51
CA GLY A 304 7.17 -1.44 -20.57
C GLY A 304 8.35 -1.95 -21.35
#